data_a31ccbaa7159f973e03785bdf15ce4a5
#
_entry.id   a31ccbaa7159f973e03785bdf15ce4a5
#
_cell.length_a   1.000
_cell.length_b   1.000
_cell.length_c   1.000
_cell.angle_alpha   90.00
_cell.angle_beta   90.00
_cell.angle_gamma   90.00
#
_symmetry.space_group_name_H-M   'P 1'
#
loop_
_entity.id
_entity.type
_entity.pdbx_description
1 polymer ?
#
loop_
_entity_poly.entity_id
_entity_poly.type
_entity_poly.pdbx_seq_one_letter_code
_entity_poly.pdbx_strand_id
1 'polypeptide(L)'
;GSENPNLLPKGAITVRMHSVGGWGAITTGKNLAMTLFELLGWDIKANPKYGSEKKGQPTTYYLSAAPEPIRVNCEYTQVDVVLSPDPQVFLHTNAVAGLKKDGVLIMQSNLPDAAALWATFPVHTQKYIADNNIHVYYLDAFSIAREESSNPDLQLRMQGNAFQGAFFHASEIQQRSGLTE
;
A
#
# COMPACT_ATOMS: atom_id res chain seq x y z
N GLY A 1 10.33 25.92 14.54
CA GLY A 1 9.68 24.61 14.46
C GLY A 1 9.78 24.07 13.04
N SER A 2 9.70 22.76 12.88
CA SER A 2 9.67 22.10 11.56
C SER A 2 8.39 22.47 10.81
N GLU A 3 8.48 22.76 9.52
CA GLU A 3 7.32 22.98 8.66
C GLU A 3 6.47 21.69 8.50
N ASN A 4 7.07 20.51 8.73
CA ASN A 4 6.42 19.20 8.69
C ASN A 4 6.77 18.40 9.97
N PRO A 5 6.14 18.70 11.10
CA PRO A 5 6.42 17.95 12.34
C PRO A 5 5.93 16.50 12.19
N ASN A 6 6.75 15.56 12.64
CA ASN A 6 6.31 14.17 12.77
C ASN A 6 5.45 14.04 14.03
N LEU A 7 4.14 13.97 13.84
CA LEU A 7 3.15 13.86 14.92
C LEU A 7 2.81 12.42 15.28
N LEU A 8 3.40 11.44 14.60
CA LEU A 8 3.15 10.04 14.85
C LEU A 8 4.03 9.48 15.98
N PRO A 9 3.54 8.50 16.74
CA PRO A 9 4.34 7.78 17.71
C PRO A 9 5.57 7.13 17.09
N LYS A 10 6.60 6.90 17.90
CA LYS A 10 7.78 6.15 17.46
C LYS A 10 7.37 4.74 17.02
N GLY A 11 7.94 4.29 15.93
CA GLY A 11 7.66 2.96 15.35
C GLY A 11 6.39 2.90 14.53
N ALA A 12 5.69 4.02 14.33
CA ALA A 12 4.54 4.06 13.45
C ALA A 12 4.91 3.76 11.99
N ILE A 13 4.00 3.10 11.29
CA ILE A 13 4.07 2.89 9.85
C ILE A 13 2.86 3.54 9.18
N THR A 14 3.11 4.19 8.06
CA THR A 14 2.07 4.83 7.24
C THR A 14 1.99 4.16 5.88
N VAL A 15 0.78 3.87 5.45
CA VAL A 15 0.49 3.20 4.18
C VAL A 15 -0.53 4.01 3.41
N ARG A 16 -0.30 4.16 2.13
CA ARG A 16 -1.27 4.73 1.20
C ARG A 16 -1.57 3.71 0.11
N MET A 17 -2.84 3.44 -0.09
CA MET A 17 -3.30 2.53 -1.13
C MET A 17 -4.01 3.30 -2.22
N HIS A 18 -3.66 2.97 -3.46
CA HIS A 18 -4.22 3.61 -4.64
C HIS A 18 -4.91 2.60 -5.54
N SER A 19 -6.11 2.93 -5.99
CA SER A 19 -6.74 2.23 -7.10
C SER A 19 -7.73 3.14 -7.82
N VAL A 20 -8.05 2.79 -9.05
CA VAL A 20 -9.29 3.21 -9.69
C VAL A 20 -10.36 2.20 -9.32
N GLY A 21 -11.60 2.62 -9.14
CA GLY A 21 -12.68 1.79 -8.59
C GLY A 21 -12.74 0.36 -9.14
N GLY A 22 -13.09 -0.61 -8.32
CA GLY A 22 -13.20 -2.02 -8.67
C GLY A 22 -11.97 -2.89 -8.40
N TRP A 23 -10.81 -2.31 -8.05
CA TRP A 23 -9.59 -3.06 -7.75
C TRP A 23 -9.44 -3.43 -6.26
N GLY A 24 -10.37 -3.05 -5.41
CA GLY A 24 -10.43 -3.49 -4.02
C GLY A 24 -9.47 -2.80 -3.05
N ALA A 25 -9.00 -1.59 -3.32
CA ALA A 25 -8.10 -0.85 -2.42
C ALA A 25 -8.70 -0.65 -1.03
N ILE A 26 -9.97 -0.27 -0.94
CA ILE A 26 -10.65 -0.07 0.35
C ILE A 26 -10.78 -1.39 1.12
N THR A 27 -11.20 -2.46 0.46
CA THR A 27 -11.33 -3.78 1.10
C THR A 27 -9.98 -4.30 1.58
N THR A 28 -8.95 -4.22 0.75
CA THR A 28 -7.58 -4.60 1.11
C THR A 28 -7.08 -3.76 2.28
N GLY A 29 -7.35 -2.45 2.27
CA GLY A 29 -6.97 -1.54 3.34
C GLY A 29 -7.63 -1.86 4.67
N LYS A 30 -8.93 -2.11 4.67
CA LYS A 30 -9.66 -2.52 5.88
C LYS A 30 -9.16 -3.83 6.43
N ASN A 31 -8.92 -4.83 5.58
CA ASN A 31 -8.41 -6.13 6.00
C ASN A 31 -6.99 -6.02 6.58
N LEU A 32 -6.12 -5.23 5.97
CA LEU A 32 -4.78 -4.97 6.51
C LEU A 32 -4.86 -4.27 7.87
N ALA A 33 -5.74 -3.29 8.04
CA ALA A 33 -5.94 -2.59 9.30
C ALA A 33 -6.37 -3.56 10.42
N MET A 34 -7.35 -4.42 10.13
CA MET A 34 -7.81 -5.44 11.08
C MET A 34 -6.70 -6.43 11.44
N THR A 35 -5.94 -6.89 10.47
CA THR A 35 -4.84 -7.82 10.69
C THR A 35 -3.77 -7.20 11.59
N LEU A 36 -3.37 -5.96 11.34
CA LEU A 36 -2.42 -5.24 12.19
C LEU A 36 -2.93 -5.08 13.63
N PHE A 37 -4.20 -4.75 13.79
CA PHE A 37 -4.82 -4.64 15.10
C PHE A 37 -4.86 -6.00 15.82
N GLU A 38 -5.34 -7.04 15.17
CA GLU A 38 -5.53 -8.36 15.77
C GLU A 38 -4.20 -9.07 16.10
N LEU A 39 -3.21 -8.99 15.19
CA LEU A 39 -1.93 -9.67 15.40
C LEU A 39 -0.96 -8.88 16.27
N LEU A 40 -0.92 -7.57 16.16
CA LEU A 40 0.06 -6.73 16.83
C LEU A 40 -0.50 -5.98 18.03
N GLY A 41 -1.82 -5.86 18.15
CA GLY A 41 -2.47 -5.00 19.14
C GLY A 41 -2.17 -3.51 18.94
N TRP A 42 -1.78 -3.13 17.71
CA TRP A 42 -1.42 -1.76 17.40
C TRP A 42 -2.63 -0.86 17.26
N ASP A 43 -2.46 0.42 17.59
CA ASP A 43 -3.46 1.43 17.32
C ASP A 43 -3.50 1.75 15.83
N ILE A 44 -4.70 1.89 15.27
CA ILE A 44 -4.96 2.05 13.86
C ILE A 44 -5.77 3.32 13.62
N LYS A 45 -5.32 4.12 12.66
CA LYS A 45 -6.12 5.19 12.06
C LYS A 45 -6.24 4.95 10.57
N ALA A 46 -7.46 4.97 10.05
CA ALA A 46 -7.74 4.76 8.65
C ALA A 46 -8.62 5.88 8.11
N ASN A 47 -8.27 6.37 6.92
CA ASN A 47 -8.98 7.47 6.28
C ASN A 47 -9.14 7.19 4.78
N PRO A 48 -10.29 6.65 4.37
CA PRO A 48 -10.57 6.46 2.96
C PRO A 48 -10.89 7.81 2.31
N LYS A 49 -10.31 8.05 1.14
CA LYS A 49 -10.62 9.19 0.30
C LYS A 49 -11.17 8.67 -1.03
N TYR A 50 -12.47 8.76 -1.16
CA TYR A 50 -13.14 8.41 -2.39
C TYR A 50 -12.92 9.52 -3.42
N GLY A 51 -12.59 9.13 -4.66
CA GLY A 51 -12.70 10.03 -5.79
C GLY A 51 -14.16 10.47 -5.97
N SER A 52 -14.40 11.57 -6.70
CA SER A 52 -15.78 12.00 -7.01
C SER A 52 -16.56 10.83 -7.64
N GLU A 53 -17.87 10.75 -7.41
CA GLU A 53 -18.77 9.66 -7.82
C GLU A 53 -18.77 9.32 -9.34
N LYS A 54 -18.01 10.06 -10.13
CA LYS A 54 -17.83 9.77 -11.55
C LYS A 54 -16.93 8.55 -11.72
N LYS A 55 -17.42 7.56 -12.48
CA LYS A 55 -16.67 6.37 -12.87
C LYS A 55 -15.26 6.73 -13.35
N GLY A 56 -14.26 6.05 -12.80
CA GLY A 56 -12.86 6.22 -13.21
C GLY A 56 -12.05 7.23 -12.38
N GLN A 57 -12.59 7.78 -11.30
CA GLN A 57 -11.82 8.61 -10.38
C GLN A 57 -10.96 7.75 -9.42
N PRO A 58 -9.70 8.15 -9.15
CA PRO A 58 -8.85 7.42 -8.23
C PRO A 58 -9.42 7.39 -6.80
N THR A 59 -9.31 6.24 -6.16
CA THR A 59 -9.61 6.05 -4.74
C THR A 59 -8.30 5.89 -3.99
N THR A 60 -8.18 6.58 -2.86
CA THR A 60 -7.01 6.51 -2.00
C THR A 60 -7.43 6.11 -0.60
N TYR A 61 -6.71 5.19 0.00
CA TYR A 61 -6.92 4.76 1.38
C TYR A 61 -5.65 5.01 2.18
N TYR A 62 -5.77 5.82 3.24
CA TYR A 62 -4.67 6.12 4.15
C TYR A 62 -4.80 5.26 5.40
N LEU A 63 -3.71 4.62 5.79
CA LEU A 63 -3.63 3.80 6.98
C LEU A 63 -2.39 4.19 7.78
N SER A 64 -2.57 4.39 9.08
CA SER A 64 -1.48 4.54 10.02
C SER A 64 -1.62 3.51 11.12
N ALA A 65 -0.52 2.86 11.47
CA ALA A 65 -0.48 1.89 12.55
C ALA A 65 0.73 2.17 13.45
N ALA A 66 0.56 2.06 14.75
CA ALA A 66 1.62 2.30 15.72
C ALA A 66 1.43 1.45 16.98
N PRO A 67 2.53 1.09 17.68
CA PRO A 67 2.44 0.38 18.97
C PRO A 67 1.80 1.22 20.06
N GLU A 68 1.85 2.55 19.95
CA GLU A 68 1.25 3.49 20.89
C GLU A 68 0.06 4.24 20.26
N PRO A 69 -0.84 4.83 21.07
CA PRO A 69 -2.01 5.54 20.55
C PRO A 69 -1.67 6.68 19.59
N ILE A 70 -2.30 6.67 18.43
CA ILE A 70 -2.21 7.72 17.41
C ILE A 70 -3.23 8.80 17.75
N ARG A 71 -2.75 10.02 17.99
CA ARG A 71 -3.60 11.15 18.41
C ARG A 71 -3.97 12.11 17.29
N VAL A 72 -3.46 11.86 16.09
CA VAL A 72 -3.72 12.65 14.90
C VAL A 72 -4.52 11.85 13.89
N ASN A 73 -5.51 12.48 13.26
CA ASN A 73 -6.30 11.89 12.19
C ASN A 73 -6.20 12.80 10.97
N CYS A 74 -5.27 12.50 10.10
CA CYS A 74 -5.01 13.33 8.92
C CYS A 74 -4.57 12.47 7.72
N GLU A 75 -4.66 13.06 6.55
CA GLU A 75 -4.00 12.54 5.34
C GLU A 75 -2.52 12.89 5.43
N TYR A 76 -1.66 11.90 5.28
CA TYR A 76 -0.22 12.12 5.29
C TYR A 76 0.28 12.40 3.89
N THR A 77 1.02 13.48 3.74
CA THR A 77 1.71 13.81 2.48
C THR A 77 2.91 12.90 2.24
N GLN A 78 3.48 12.37 3.32
CA GLN A 78 4.60 11.44 3.28
C GLN A 78 4.22 10.11 3.92
N VAL A 79 4.53 9.01 3.24
CA VAL A 79 4.20 7.65 3.68
C VAL A 79 5.39 6.71 3.55
N ASP A 80 5.39 5.65 4.36
CA ASP A 80 6.43 4.62 4.34
C ASP A 80 6.21 3.59 3.23
N VAL A 81 4.95 3.28 2.94
CA VAL A 81 4.55 2.25 1.98
C VAL A 81 3.43 2.77 1.10
N VAL A 82 3.56 2.51 -0.20
CA VAL A 82 2.47 2.63 -1.18
C VAL A 82 2.12 1.23 -1.67
N LEU A 83 0.83 0.91 -1.65
CA LEU A 83 0.30 -0.35 -2.14
C LEU A 83 -0.73 -0.08 -3.22
N SER A 84 -0.57 -0.70 -4.38
CA SER A 84 -1.51 -0.57 -5.49
C SER A 84 -1.98 -1.92 -6.02
N PRO A 85 -3.22 -2.31 -5.78
CA PRO A 85 -3.83 -3.43 -6.48
C PRO A 85 -4.15 -3.12 -7.95
N ASP A 86 -4.07 -1.86 -8.36
CA ASP A 86 -4.27 -1.40 -9.73
C ASP A 86 -2.96 -1.48 -10.52
N PRO A 87 -2.84 -2.35 -11.54
CA PRO A 87 -1.63 -2.47 -12.34
C PRO A 87 -1.33 -1.24 -13.21
N GLN A 88 -2.32 -0.37 -13.42
CA GLN A 88 -2.23 0.83 -14.26
C GLN A 88 -2.25 2.13 -13.44
N VAL A 89 -1.89 2.06 -12.17
CA VAL A 89 -1.98 3.20 -11.25
C VAL A 89 -1.29 4.46 -11.77
N PHE A 90 -0.15 4.32 -12.46
CA PHE A 90 0.61 5.46 -12.99
C PHE A 90 -0.03 6.15 -14.20
N LEU A 91 -1.06 5.56 -14.80
CA LEU A 91 -1.88 6.23 -15.82
C LEU A 91 -2.88 7.22 -15.20
N HIS A 92 -3.15 7.10 -13.92
CA HIS A 92 -4.21 7.85 -13.23
C HIS A 92 -3.67 8.82 -12.18
N THR A 93 -2.53 8.51 -11.59
CA THR A 93 -1.97 9.29 -10.48
C THR A 93 -0.46 9.12 -10.37
N ASN A 94 0.20 10.06 -9.71
CA ASN A 94 1.58 9.94 -9.30
C ASN A 94 1.67 9.19 -7.96
N ALA A 95 1.56 7.88 -8.01
CA ALA A 95 1.44 7.04 -6.80
C ALA A 95 2.70 7.07 -5.90
N VAL A 96 3.87 7.41 -6.43
CA VAL A 96 5.10 7.51 -5.63
C VAL A 96 5.30 8.87 -4.96
N ALA A 97 4.46 9.87 -5.27
CA ALA A 97 4.58 11.18 -4.66
C ALA A 97 4.46 11.07 -3.13
N GLY A 98 5.43 11.62 -2.40
CA GLY A 98 5.46 11.57 -0.95
C GLY A 98 5.88 10.24 -0.34
N LEU A 99 6.27 9.26 -1.14
CA LEU A 99 6.91 8.05 -0.61
C LEU A 99 8.29 8.41 -0.07
N LYS A 100 8.53 8.12 1.21
CA LYS A 100 9.76 8.49 1.90
C LYS A 100 10.97 7.79 1.29
N LYS A 101 12.15 8.36 1.49
CA LYS A 101 13.42 7.70 1.20
C LYS A 101 13.46 6.32 1.85
N ASP A 102 13.96 5.33 1.13
CA ASP A 102 13.97 3.91 1.52
C ASP A 102 12.57 3.30 1.69
N GLY A 103 11.54 3.98 1.22
CA GLY A 103 10.16 3.51 1.24
C GLY A 103 9.92 2.34 0.30
N VAL A 104 8.72 1.79 0.36
CA VAL A 104 8.32 0.57 -0.34
C VAL A 104 7.12 0.84 -1.23
N LEU A 105 7.19 0.39 -2.48
CA LEU A 105 6.08 0.31 -3.42
C LEU A 105 5.74 -1.16 -3.66
N ILE A 106 4.50 -1.54 -3.40
CA ILE A 106 3.98 -2.89 -3.68
C ILE A 106 2.84 -2.76 -4.68
N MET A 107 2.92 -3.45 -5.81
CA MET A 107 1.90 -3.33 -6.83
C MET A 107 1.55 -4.65 -7.52
N GLN A 108 0.32 -4.69 -8.04
CA GLN A 108 -0.13 -5.74 -8.94
C GLN A 108 0.62 -5.63 -10.28
N SER A 109 1.15 -6.73 -10.75
CA SER A 109 1.64 -6.84 -12.11
C SER A 109 1.64 -8.29 -12.58
N ASN A 110 1.19 -8.53 -13.81
CA ASN A 110 1.28 -9.80 -14.51
C ASN A 110 2.46 -9.84 -15.52
N LEU A 111 3.32 -8.84 -15.50
CA LEU A 111 4.46 -8.77 -16.38
C LEU A 111 5.51 -9.83 -16.01
N PRO A 112 6.30 -10.32 -16.99
CA PRO A 112 7.14 -11.50 -16.78
C PRO A 112 8.31 -11.26 -15.83
N ASP A 113 8.81 -10.03 -15.73
CA ASP A 113 9.97 -9.69 -14.91
C ASP A 113 10.02 -8.21 -14.49
N ALA A 114 10.97 -7.90 -13.64
CA ALA A 114 11.17 -6.55 -13.13
C ALA A 114 11.54 -5.54 -14.22
N ALA A 115 12.28 -5.95 -15.23
CA ALA A 115 12.67 -5.06 -16.32
C ALA A 115 11.47 -4.65 -17.16
N ALA A 116 10.55 -5.57 -17.44
CA ALA A 116 9.31 -5.30 -18.14
C ALA A 116 8.42 -4.33 -17.34
N LEU A 117 8.31 -4.53 -16.03
CA LEU A 117 7.58 -3.60 -15.16
C LEU A 117 8.22 -2.21 -15.12
N TRP A 118 9.52 -2.15 -14.94
CA TRP A 118 10.27 -0.88 -14.91
C TRP A 118 10.06 -0.06 -16.19
N ALA A 119 10.05 -0.72 -17.35
CA ALA A 119 9.84 -0.08 -18.64
C ALA A 119 8.46 0.59 -18.78
N THR A 120 7.46 0.15 -18.00
CA THR A 120 6.12 0.75 -18.01
C THR A 120 6.03 2.03 -17.18
N PHE A 121 6.98 2.28 -16.29
CA PHE A 121 6.93 3.43 -15.40
C PHE A 121 7.25 4.72 -16.16
N PRO A 122 6.51 5.82 -15.89
CA PRO A 122 6.89 7.13 -16.40
C PRO A 122 8.32 7.51 -15.99
N VAL A 123 9.00 8.29 -16.83
CA VAL A 123 10.40 8.69 -16.57
C VAL A 123 10.56 9.41 -15.23
N HIS A 124 9.62 10.30 -14.88
CA HIS A 124 9.66 10.98 -13.59
C HIS A 124 9.45 10.04 -12.40
N THR A 125 8.68 8.97 -12.57
CA THR A 125 8.50 7.91 -11.57
C THR A 125 9.80 7.12 -11.39
N GLN A 126 10.43 6.70 -12.49
CA GLN A 126 11.72 6.02 -12.46
C GLN A 126 12.78 6.84 -11.75
N LYS A 127 12.83 8.14 -12.06
CA LYS A 127 13.76 9.07 -11.40
C LYS A 127 13.50 9.17 -9.90
N TYR A 128 12.25 9.31 -9.50
CA TYR A 128 11.88 9.39 -8.08
C TYR A 128 12.29 8.13 -7.32
N ILE A 129 12.02 6.95 -7.89
CA ILE A 129 12.39 5.66 -7.32
C ILE A 129 13.92 5.55 -7.14
N ALA A 130 14.68 5.92 -8.16
CA ALA A 130 16.15 5.88 -8.10
C ALA A 130 16.72 6.89 -7.08
N ASP A 131 16.25 8.14 -7.11
CA ASP A 131 16.76 9.21 -6.26
C ASP A 131 16.45 8.98 -4.77
N ASN A 132 15.36 8.29 -4.46
CA ASN A 132 14.90 8.05 -3.10
C ASN A 132 15.11 6.61 -2.62
N ASN A 133 15.82 5.79 -3.39
CA ASN A 133 16.07 4.38 -3.05
C ASN A 133 14.78 3.62 -2.69
N ILE A 134 13.74 3.78 -3.50
CA ILE A 134 12.47 3.10 -3.27
C ILE A 134 12.60 1.63 -3.65
N HIS A 135 12.15 0.76 -2.77
CA HIS A 135 12.11 -0.68 -2.98
C HIS A 135 10.79 -1.07 -3.64
N VAL A 136 10.85 -1.60 -4.86
CA VAL A 136 9.67 -1.99 -5.63
C VAL A 136 9.48 -3.49 -5.55
N TYR A 137 8.29 -3.89 -5.12
CA TYR A 137 7.81 -5.28 -5.11
C TYR A 137 6.58 -5.39 -5.99
N TYR A 138 6.47 -6.47 -6.72
CA TYR A 138 5.29 -6.73 -7.54
C TYR A 138 4.89 -8.19 -7.45
N LEU A 139 3.61 -8.46 -7.60
CA LEU A 139 3.05 -9.80 -7.58
C LEU A 139 1.81 -9.85 -8.45
N ASP A 140 1.54 -11.01 -9.03
CA ASP A 140 0.31 -11.27 -9.75
C ASP A 140 -0.75 -11.89 -8.83
N ALA A 141 -1.30 -11.05 -7.95
CA ALA A 141 -2.31 -11.45 -7.00
C ALA A 141 -3.59 -11.96 -7.68
N PHE A 142 -3.89 -11.52 -8.90
CA PHE A 142 -5.06 -11.97 -9.65
C PHE A 142 -4.93 -13.42 -10.09
N SER A 143 -3.77 -13.80 -10.60
CA SER A 143 -3.51 -15.20 -10.97
C SER A 143 -3.53 -16.11 -9.76
N ILE A 144 -2.91 -15.73 -8.67
CA ILE A 144 -2.95 -16.47 -7.40
C ILE A 144 -4.40 -16.69 -6.96
N ALA A 145 -5.22 -15.64 -6.95
CA ALA A 145 -6.61 -15.73 -6.54
C ALA A 145 -7.46 -16.60 -7.46
N ARG A 146 -7.23 -16.56 -8.78
CA ARG A 146 -7.96 -17.38 -9.76
C ARG A 146 -7.61 -18.85 -9.66
N GLU A 147 -6.38 -19.20 -9.36
CA GLU A 147 -5.95 -20.58 -9.15
C GLU A 147 -6.61 -21.19 -7.91
N GLU A 148 -6.85 -20.38 -6.88
CA GLU A 148 -7.43 -20.84 -5.60
C GLU A 148 -8.96 -20.92 -5.61
N SER A 149 -9.65 -20.12 -6.41
CA SER A 149 -11.12 -20.11 -6.44
C SER A 149 -11.70 -19.58 -7.73
N SER A 150 -12.82 -20.13 -8.14
CA SER A 150 -13.67 -19.60 -9.22
C SER A 150 -14.71 -18.58 -8.73
N ASN A 151 -14.89 -18.42 -7.42
CA ASN A 151 -15.85 -17.48 -6.83
C ASN A 151 -15.27 -16.08 -6.79
N PRO A 152 -15.89 -15.07 -7.42
CA PRO A 152 -15.38 -13.69 -7.48
C PRO A 152 -15.14 -13.05 -6.10
N ASP A 153 -16.04 -13.31 -5.13
CA ASP A 153 -15.89 -12.74 -3.78
C ASP A 153 -14.68 -13.34 -3.03
N LEU A 154 -14.44 -14.65 -3.20
CA LEU A 154 -13.28 -15.31 -2.66
C LEU A 154 -11.99 -14.86 -3.37
N GLN A 155 -12.03 -14.67 -4.70
CA GLN A 155 -10.90 -14.14 -5.44
C GLN A 155 -10.48 -12.76 -4.92
N LEU A 156 -11.43 -11.86 -4.66
CA LEU A 156 -11.12 -10.54 -4.11
C LEU A 156 -10.47 -10.62 -2.74
N ARG A 157 -10.94 -11.52 -1.88
CA ARG A 157 -10.32 -11.76 -0.55
C ARG A 157 -8.91 -12.31 -0.67
N MET A 158 -8.69 -13.25 -1.57
CA MET A 158 -7.37 -13.86 -1.80
C MET A 158 -6.37 -12.87 -2.39
N GLN A 159 -6.81 -11.99 -3.28
CA GLN A 159 -6.00 -10.87 -3.74
C GLN A 159 -5.55 -9.99 -2.56
N GLY A 160 -6.48 -9.62 -1.68
CA GLY A 160 -6.19 -8.87 -0.47
C GLY A 160 -5.19 -9.58 0.44
N ASN A 161 -5.33 -10.89 0.63
CA ASN A 161 -4.41 -11.69 1.43
C ASN A 161 -3.00 -11.75 0.81
N ALA A 162 -2.90 -11.87 -0.51
CA ALA A 162 -1.62 -11.84 -1.21
C ALA A 162 -0.90 -10.50 -1.01
N PHE A 163 -1.61 -9.38 -1.10
CA PHE A 163 -1.06 -8.06 -0.81
C PHE A 163 -0.67 -7.89 0.64
N GLN A 164 -1.44 -8.42 1.60
CA GLN A 164 -1.05 -8.42 3.01
C GLN A 164 0.25 -9.18 3.23
N GLY A 165 0.38 -10.37 2.66
CA GLY A 165 1.62 -11.15 2.73
C GLY A 165 2.82 -10.38 2.18
N ALA A 166 2.66 -9.77 1.02
CA ALA A 166 3.69 -8.91 0.43
C ALA A 166 4.02 -7.71 1.31
N PHE A 167 3.01 -7.07 1.92
CA PHE A 167 3.21 -5.97 2.85
C PHE A 167 4.04 -6.39 4.07
N PHE A 168 3.69 -7.49 4.72
CA PHE A 168 4.42 -7.99 5.89
C PHE A 168 5.88 -8.32 5.53
N HIS A 169 6.10 -8.95 4.40
CA HIS A 169 7.45 -9.26 3.92
C HIS A 169 8.27 -8.00 3.62
N ALA A 170 7.71 -7.10 2.81
CA ALA A 170 8.44 -5.94 2.29
C ALA A 170 8.63 -4.83 3.33
N SER A 171 7.68 -4.65 4.26
CA SER A 171 7.76 -3.62 5.30
C SER A 171 8.61 -4.00 6.49
N GLU A 172 9.04 -5.25 6.58
CA GLU A 172 9.79 -5.79 7.73
C GLU A 172 9.07 -5.56 9.07
N ILE A 173 7.74 -5.48 9.05
CA ILE A 173 6.95 -5.14 10.23
C ILE A 173 7.10 -6.19 11.34
N GLN A 174 7.37 -7.44 10.98
CA GLN A 174 7.64 -8.50 11.94
C GLN A 174 8.88 -8.18 12.75
N GLN A 175 9.95 -7.73 12.13
CA GLN A 175 11.17 -7.30 12.81
C GLN A 175 10.93 -6.06 13.66
N ARG A 176 10.15 -5.09 13.15
CA ARG A 176 9.80 -3.87 13.88
C ARG A 176 8.95 -4.13 15.11
N SER A 177 8.10 -5.17 15.09
CA SER A 177 7.19 -5.53 16.17
C SER A 177 7.78 -6.52 17.17
N GLY A 178 8.94 -7.10 16.87
CA GLY A 178 9.56 -8.15 17.70
C GLY A 178 8.85 -9.51 17.60
N LEU A 179 7.95 -9.69 16.61
CA LEU A 179 7.36 -10.98 16.33
C LEU A 179 8.41 -11.89 15.68
N THR A 180 8.57 -13.09 16.22
CA THR A 180 9.31 -14.17 15.57
C THR A 180 8.39 -14.89 14.58
N GLU A 181 8.96 -15.42 13.50
CA GLU A 181 8.24 -16.20 12.48
C GLU A 181 7.42 -17.35 13.09
#